data_af3a0b6a872d21bf7edaa54469e5a48c
#
_entry.id   af3a0b6a872d21bf7edaa54469e5a48c
#
_cell.length_a   1.000
_cell.length_b   1.000
_cell.length_c   1.000
_cell.angle_alpha   90.00
_cell.angle_beta   90.00
_cell.angle_gamma   90.00
#
_symmetry.space_group_name_H-M   'P 1'
#
loop_
_entity.id
_entity.type
_entity.pdbx_description
1 polymer ?
#
loop_
_entity_poly.entity_id
_entity_poly.type
_entity_poly.pdbx_seq_one_letter_code
_entity_poly.pdbx_strand_id
1 'polypeptide(L)'
;MKKLLTLSLAAVAAFALQADSMFRSDINCVKEQNELTVKSDNMKFDRQSWIKDKAVHKYTSTAWTGKLGEDWQTVSYTVTPSKSGNININMMEQWAKTADTRGWVLVDNIKINGELVPNGDFKKTWKSKEGKVYPAHFWLNHKAQYIPDGGKDGSAAILVNHDNSGHYTLKNAEAGKAYTIQFTVKAAEAPMD
;
A
#
# COMPACT_ATOMS: atom_id res chain seq x y z
N MET A 1 11.26 61.86 15.65
CA MET A 1 10.29 61.04 14.90
C MET A 1 11.03 59.86 14.34
N LYS A 2 10.93 58.68 14.99
CA LYS A 2 11.56 57.44 14.56
C LYS A 2 10.52 56.67 13.73
N LYS A 3 10.77 56.48 12.43
CA LYS A 3 9.94 55.62 11.58
C LYS A 3 10.26 54.14 11.86
N LEU A 4 9.30 53.41 12.41
CA LEU A 4 9.33 51.97 12.45
C LEU A 4 9.09 51.44 11.04
N LEU A 5 10.08 50.70 10.51
CA LEU A 5 9.94 49.90 9.32
C LEU A 5 9.37 48.55 9.77
N THR A 6 8.12 48.31 9.45
CA THR A 6 7.50 46.98 9.62
C THR A 6 7.91 46.13 8.42
N LEU A 7 8.81 45.18 8.64
CA LEU A 7 9.11 44.11 7.68
C LEU A 7 7.97 43.08 7.74
N SER A 8 7.11 43.07 6.74
CA SER A 8 6.17 41.99 6.52
C SER A 8 6.92 40.79 5.92
N LEU A 9 7.12 39.78 6.74
CA LEU A 9 7.61 38.45 6.30
C LEU A 9 6.47 37.80 5.53
N ALA A 10 6.48 37.84 4.20
CA ALA A 10 5.61 37.02 3.36
C ALA A 10 6.12 35.59 3.46
N ALA A 11 5.42 34.75 4.19
CA ALA A 11 5.61 33.33 4.16
C ALA A 11 5.20 32.83 2.75
N VAL A 12 6.19 32.57 1.93
CA VAL A 12 6.00 31.81 0.67
C VAL A 12 5.73 30.37 1.10
N ALA A 13 4.46 30.00 1.17
CA ALA A 13 4.08 28.61 1.27
C ALA A 13 4.58 27.94 -0.03
N ALA A 14 5.67 27.21 0.06
CA ALA A 14 6.07 26.29 -0.98
C ALA A 14 5.01 25.19 -1.03
N PHE A 15 4.05 25.33 -1.94
CA PHE A 15 3.23 24.19 -2.35
C PHE A 15 4.18 23.21 -3.02
N ALA A 16 4.68 22.23 -2.26
CA ALA A 16 5.26 21.04 -2.85
C ALA A 16 4.14 20.46 -3.73
N LEU A 17 4.38 20.40 -5.04
CA LEU A 17 3.54 19.64 -5.96
C LEU A 17 3.61 18.20 -5.45
N GLN A 18 2.59 17.82 -4.68
CA GLN A 18 2.41 16.43 -4.28
C GLN A 18 2.25 15.64 -5.57
N ALA A 19 3.20 14.76 -5.84
CA ALA A 19 3.09 13.83 -6.94
C ALA A 19 1.73 13.14 -6.83
N ASP A 20 1.05 12.94 -7.96
CA ASP A 20 -0.25 12.28 -8.03
C ASP A 20 -0.12 10.83 -7.52
N SER A 21 -0.11 10.64 -6.21
CA SER A 21 0.01 9.34 -5.58
C SER A 21 -1.19 8.48 -5.94
N MET A 22 -0.94 7.25 -6.39
CA MET A 22 -1.96 6.30 -6.77
C MET A 22 -1.69 4.97 -6.06
N PHE A 23 -2.68 4.46 -5.35
CA PHE A 23 -2.55 3.16 -4.69
C PHE A 23 -2.59 2.01 -5.70
N ARG A 24 -1.70 1.05 -5.52
CA ARG A 24 -1.62 -0.19 -6.28
C ARG A 24 -1.49 -1.37 -5.34
N SER A 25 -2.11 -2.48 -5.70
CA SER A 25 -1.89 -3.76 -5.04
C SER A 25 -1.61 -4.85 -6.07
N ASP A 26 -0.52 -5.55 -5.93
CA ASP A 26 -0.20 -6.71 -6.75
C ASP A 26 -0.58 -7.99 -6.02
N ILE A 27 -1.24 -8.89 -6.73
CA ILE A 27 -1.74 -10.14 -6.18
C ILE A 27 -1.13 -11.30 -6.94
N ASN A 28 -0.58 -12.27 -6.23
CA ASN A 28 -0.13 -13.51 -6.83
C ASN A 28 -0.53 -14.73 -5.99
N CYS A 29 -0.64 -15.86 -6.66
CA CYS A 29 -0.77 -17.16 -6.01
C CYS A 29 0.57 -17.87 -6.02
N VAL A 30 0.90 -18.52 -4.91
CA VAL A 30 2.17 -19.25 -4.72
C VAL A 30 2.28 -20.48 -5.65
N LYS A 31 1.17 -20.95 -6.23
CA LYS A 31 1.17 -22.10 -7.17
C LYS A 31 1.03 -21.61 -8.60
N GLU A 32 1.99 -21.95 -9.44
CA GLU A 32 2.15 -21.49 -10.84
C GLU A 32 0.94 -21.70 -11.77
N GLN A 33 -0.01 -22.56 -11.42
CA GLN A 33 -1.19 -22.85 -12.24
C GLN A 33 -2.49 -22.30 -11.63
N ASN A 34 -2.40 -21.42 -10.65
CA ASN A 34 -3.57 -20.81 -10.05
C ASN A 34 -3.91 -19.51 -10.79
N GLU A 35 -5.08 -19.46 -11.39
CA GLU A 35 -5.59 -18.24 -12.01
C GLU A 35 -6.44 -17.46 -11.00
N LEU A 36 -6.24 -16.14 -10.99
CA LEU A 36 -7.04 -15.23 -10.18
C LEU A 36 -8.04 -14.51 -11.08
N THR A 37 -9.31 -14.63 -10.77
CA THR A 37 -10.32 -13.72 -11.31
C THR A 37 -10.41 -12.52 -10.35
N VAL A 38 -10.19 -11.31 -10.88
CA VAL A 38 -10.25 -10.07 -10.11
C VAL A 38 -11.38 -9.19 -10.62
N LYS A 39 -12.15 -8.62 -9.69
CA LYS A 39 -13.24 -7.67 -9.98
C LYS A 39 -13.10 -6.47 -9.05
N SER A 40 -13.37 -5.28 -9.56
CA SER A 40 -13.45 -4.05 -8.78
C SER A 40 -14.24 -2.99 -9.53
N ASP A 41 -14.94 -2.14 -8.79
CA ASP A 41 -15.70 -1.01 -9.36
C ASP A 41 -14.82 0.23 -9.52
N ASN A 42 -13.72 0.34 -8.77
CA ASN A 42 -12.89 1.54 -8.72
C ASN A 42 -11.38 1.27 -8.90
N MET A 43 -11.00 0.05 -9.24
CA MET A 43 -9.60 -0.30 -9.55
C MET A 43 -9.50 -0.94 -10.92
N LYS A 44 -8.50 -0.55 -11.68
CA LYS A 44 -8.08 -1.26 -12.91
C LYS A 44 -7.18 -2.41 -12.52
N PHE A 45 -7.25 -3.48 -13.29
CA PHE A 45 -6.38 -4.63 -13.10
C PHE A 45 -5.78 -5.07 -14.44
N ASP A 46 -4.56 -5.56 -14.37
CA ASP A 46 -3.83 -6.10 -15.50
C ASP A 46 -3.04 -7.34 -15.09
N ARG A 47 -2.95 -8.31 -15.98
CA ARG A 47 -2.14 -9.51 -15.77
C ARG A 47 -0.71 -9.21 -16.21
N GLN A 48 0.21 -9.34 -15.28
CA GLN A 48 1.63 -9.09 -15.47
C GLN A 48 2.43 -10.37 -15.30
N SER A 49 3.60 -10.40 -15.89
CA SER A 49 4.58 -11.47 -15.66
C SER A 49 6.00 -10.90 -15.67
N TRP A 50 6.87 -11.49 -14.89
CA TRP A 50 8.30 -11.20 -14.89
C TRP A 50 9.10 -12.51 -14.84
N ILE A 51 10.34 -12.48 -15.30
CA ILE A 51 11.22 -13.65 -15.36
C ILE A 51 12.36 -13.46 -14.36
N LYS A 52 12.53 -14.43 -13.48
CA LYS A 52 13.69 -14.54 -12.59
C LYS A 52 14.17 -15.98 -12.59
N ASP A 53 15.49 -16.17 -12.75
CA ASP A 53 16.11 -17.50 -12.74
C ASP A 53 15.43 -18.50 -13.68
N LYS A 54 15.04 -18.06 -14.89
CA LYS A 54 14.27 -18.79 -15.92
C LYS A 54 12.83 -19.15 -15.51
N ALA A 55 12.38 -18.81 -14.31
CA ALA A 55 10.99 -19.01 -13.90
C ALA A 55 10.11 -17.80 -14.31
N VAL A 56 8.92 -18.08 -14.82
CA VAL A 56 7.93 -17.05 -15.14
C VAL A 56 7.04 -16.85 -13.93
N HIS A 57 7.11 -15.66 -13.32
CA HIS A 57 6.26 -15.27 -12.22
C HIS A 57 5.06 -14.48 -12.75
N LYS A 58 3.86 -14.96 -12.46
CA LYS A 58 2.60 -14.32 -12.86
C LYS A 58 1.97 -13.65 -11.67
N TYR A 59 1.47 -12.43 -11.86
CA TYR A 59 0.71 -11.69 -10.87
C TYR A 59 -0.36 -10.85 -11.55
N THR A 60 -1.38 -10.45 -10.79
CA THR A 60 -2.36 -9.47 -11.24
C THR A 60 -2.10 -8.17 -10.49
N SER A 61 -1.85 -7.11 -11.24
CA SER A 61 -1.73 -5.76 -10.71
C SER A 61 -3.11 -5.14 -10.63
N THR A 62 -3.43 -4.53 -9.51
CA THR A 62 -4.64 -3.75 -9.33
C THR A 62 -4.24 -2.32 -8.95
N ALA A 63 -4.61 -1.35 -9.77
CA ALA A 63 -4.34 0.06 -9.51
C ALA A 63 -5.65 0.82 -9.34
N TRP A 64 -5.73 1.61 -8.27
CA TRP A 64 -6.87 2.48 -8.07
C TRP A 64 -6.88 3.59 -9.12
N THR A 65 -8.07 3.93 -9.64
CA THR A 65 -8.22 4.88 -10.76
C THR A 65 -8.35 6.33 -10.32
N GLY A 66 -8.52 6.57 -9.01
CA GLY A 66 -8.63 7.91 -8.43
C GLY A 66 -7.26 8.44 -7.97
N LYS A 67 -7.19 9.75 -7.75
CA LYS A 67 -6.08 10.37 -7.04
C LYS A 67 -6.23 10.15 -5.54
N LEU A 68 -5.14 9.80 -4.87
CA LEU A 68 -5.07 9.86 -3.43
C LEU A 68 -4.86 11.31 -3.01
N GLY A 69 -5.73 11.80 -2.15
CA GLY A 69 -5.58 13.07 -1.46
C GLY A 69 -5.04 12.89 -0.03
N GLU A 70 -5.14 13.95 0.74
CA GLU A 70 -4.79 13.96 2.18
C GLU A 70 -5.84 13.26 3.05
N ASP A 71 -7.04 13.05 2.53
CA ASP A 71 -8.12 12.35 3.22
C ASP A 71 -8.00 10.83 3.06
N TRP A 72 -8.38 10.12 4.12
CA TRP A 72 -8.46 8.67 4.12
C TRP A 72 -9.57 8.16 3.20
N GLN A 73 -9.22 7.27 2.30
CA GLN A 73 -10.11 6.67 1.32
C GLN A 73 -10.09 5.14 1.46
N THR A 74 -11.21 4.50 1.14
CA THR A 74 -11.29 3.05 1.12
C THR A 74 -11.24 2.55 -0.33
N VAL A 75 -10.29 1.67 -0.60
CA VAL A 75 -10.16 0.98 -1.89
C VAL A 75 -10.40 -0.50 -1.70
N SER A 76 -11.02 -1.17 -2.68
CA SER A 76 -11.31 -2.58 -2.58
C SER A 76 -11.33 -3.29 -3.93
N TYR A 77 -11.05 -4.57 -3.89
CA TYR A 77 -11.25 -5.49 -5.01
C TYR A 77 -11.61 -6.88 -4.50
N THR A 78 -12.28 -7.65 -5.32
CA THR A 78 -12.62 -9.06 -5.04
C THR A 78 -11.75 -9.97 -5.88
N VAL A 79 -11.13 -10.96 -5.25
CA VAL A 79 -10.33 -12.00 -5.90
C VAL A 79 -10.93 -13.37 -5.67
N THR A 80 -10.99 -14.18 -6.74
CA THR A 80 -11.44 -15.58 -6.68
C THR A 80 -10.35 -16.46 -7.29
N PRO A 81 -9.67 -17.31 -6.49
CA PRO A 81 -8.65 -18.21 -6.98
C PRO A 81 -9.27 -19.44 -7.67
N SER A 82 -8.66 -19.94 -8.72
CA SER A 82 -9.08 -21.18 -9.41
C SER A 82 -8.68 -22.45 -8.67
N LYS A 83 -7.68 -22.35 -7.77
CA LYS A 83 -7.19 -23.45 -6.93
C LYS A 83 -6.96 -22.99 -5.50
N SER A 84 -7.14 -23.89 -4.54
CA SER A 84 -6.83 -23.60 -3.14
C SER A 84 -5.34 -23.40 -2.91
N GLY A 85 -4.98 -22.47 -2.04
CA GLY A 85 -3.61 -22.12 -1.72
C GLY A 85 -3.47 -20.75 -1.06
N ASN A 86 -2.24 -20.26 -0.99
CA ASN A 86 -1.98 -18.94 -0.42
C ASN A 86 -2.07 -17.86 -1.50
N ILE A 87 -2.63 -16.72 -1.15
CA ILE A 87 -2.65 -15.51 -1.98
C ILE A 87 -1.75 -14.47 -1.32
N ASN A 88 -0.70 -14.05 -2.02
CA ASN A 88 0.14 -12.94 -1.60
C ASN A 88 -0.47 -11.63 -2.08
N ILE A 89 -0.52 -10.65 -1.21
CA ILE A 89 -1.09 -9.32 -1.42
C ILE A 89 0.01 -8.32 -1.14
N ASN A 90 0.44 -7.59 -2.15
CA ASN A 90 1.43 -6.54 -2.02
C ASN A 90 0.73 -5.18 -2.07
N MET A 91 1.10 -4.28 -1.19
CA MET A 91 0.59 -2.91 -1.09
C MET A 91 1.70 -1.97 -1.46
N MET A 92 1.46 -1.09 -2.43
CA MET A 92 2.46 -0.16 -2.95
C MET A 92 1.78 1.06 -3.59
N GLU A 93 2.58 1.98 -4.04
CA GLU A 93 2.15 3.09 -4.89
C GLU A 93 2.36 2.72 -6.37
N GLN A 94 1.64 3.37 -7.28
CA GLN A 94 1.79 3.19 -8.73
C GLN A 94 3.18 3.64 -9.18
N TRP A 95 3.79 2.89 -10.10
CA TRP A 95 5.07 3.26 -10.68
C TRP A 95 5.03 4.62 -11.38
N ALA A 96 6.03 5.46 -11.11
CA ALA A 96 6.28 6.72 -11.80
C ALA A 96 7.65 6.68 -12.48
N LYS A 97 7.79 7.42 -13.59
CA LYS A 97 9.01 7.38 -14.43
C LYS A 97 10.27 7.85 -13.71
N THR A 98 10.16 8.78 -12.78
CA THR A 98 11.29 9.35 -12.05
C THR A 98 11.11 9.16 -10.55
N ALA A 99 12.20 9.05 -9.81
CA ALA A 99 12.17 8.91 -8.36
C ALA A 99 11.48 10.10 -7.68
N ASP A 100 11.68 11.31 -8.22
CA ASP A 100 11.14 12.55 -7.66
C ASP A 100 9.63 12.69 -7.83
N THR A 101 9.01 11.91 -8.74
CA THR A 101 7.56 11.88 -8.95
C THR A 101 6.89 10.69 -8.29
N ARG A 102 7.65 9.86 -7.55
CA ARG A 102 7.08 8.72 -6.81
C ARG A 102 6.44 9.22 -5.53
N GLY A 103 5.14 9.00 -5.43
CA GLY A 103 4.40 9.29 -4.23
C GLY A 103 4.65 8.26 -3.13
N TRP A 104 4.22 8.60 -1.94
CA TRP A 104 4.12 7.68 -0.81
C TRP A 104 2.67 7.53 -0.40
N VAL A 105 2.34 6.38 0.13
CA VAL A 105 0.99 6.03 0.55
C VAL A 105 1.02 5.46 1.96
N LEU A 106 0.18 6.02 2.84
CA LEU A 106 -0.16 5.38 4.10
C LEU A 106 -1.27 4.37 3.87
N VAL A 107 -1.10 3.17 4.41
CA VAL A 107 -2.08 2.08 4.35
C VAL A 107 -2.42 1.64 5.76
N ASP A 108 -3.72 1.49 6.03
CA ASP A 108 -4.27 1.08 7.32
C ASP A 108 -5.54 0.22 7.12
N ASN A 109 -6.01 -0.39 8.19
CA ASN A 109 -7.29 -1.11 8.27
C ASN A 109 -7.50 -2.14 7.14
N ILE A 110 -6.57 -3.09 7.03
CA ILE A 110 -6.66 -4.14 6.02
C ILE A 110 -7.75 -5.15 6.42
N LYS A 111 -8.73 -5.32 5.55
CA LYS A 111 -9.87 -6.22 5.76
C LYS A 111 -10.00 -7.23 4.62
N ILE A 112 -10.51 -8.40 4.97
CA ILE A 112 -10.98 -9.39 4.00
C ILE A 112 -12.40 -9.79 4.35
N ASN A 113 -13.32 -9.67 3.39
CA ASN A 113 -14.76 -9.90 3.57
C ASN A 113 -15.37 -9.06 4.72
N GLY A 114 -14.89 -7.82 4.88
CA GLY A 114 -15.36 -6.88 5.89
C GLY A 114 -14.70 -7.01 7.27
N GLU A 115 -13.97 -8.09 7.54
CA GLU A 115 -13.30 -8.34 8.81
C GLU A 115 -11.81 -7.97 8.73
N LEU A 116 -11.27 -7.39 9.81
CA LEU A 116 -9.83 -7.12 9.90
C LEU A 116 -9.06 -8.44 9.79
N VAL A 117 -8.05 -8.46 8.92
CA VAL A 117 -7.09 -9.56 8.92
C VAL A 117 -6.30 -9.58 10.24
N PRO A 118 -5.65 -10.69 10.62
CA PRO A 118 -4.79 -10.71 11.79
C PRO A 118 -3.81 -9.54 11.81
N ASN A 119 -3.99 -8.62 12.78
CA ASN A 119 -3.26 -7.36 12.91
C ASN A 119 -3.41 -6.37 11.71
N GLY A 120 -4.56 -6.36 11.05
CA GLY A 120 -4.83 -5.44 9.94
C GLY A 120 -4.91 -3.96 10.33
N ASP A 121 -4.96 -3.67 11.63
CA ASP A 121 -4.86 -2.34 12.25
C ASP A 121 -3.44 -2.04 12.80
N PHE A 122 -2.48 -2.90 12.53
CA PHE A 122 -1.05 -2.79 12.87
C PHE A 122 -0.71 -2.56 14.37
N LYS A 123 -1.61 -2.86 15.30
CA LYS A 123 -1.39 -2.66 16.74
C LYS A 123 -0.28 -3.52 17.34
N LYS A 124 -0.04 -4.72 16.78
CA LYS A 124 0.99 -5.63 17.25
C LYS A 124 2.25 -5.51 16.41
N THR A 125 3.39 -5.36 17.06
CA THR A 125 4.69 -5.21 16.40
C THR A 125 5.73 -6.16 16.95
N TRP A 126 6.81 -6.33 16.20
CA TRP A 126 8.04 -6.95 16.64
C TRP A 126 9.24 -6.12 16.17
N LYS A 127 10.39 -6.28 16.83
CA LYS A 127 11.63 -5.61 16.47
C LYS A 127 12.64 -6.60 15.89
N SER A 128 13.29 -6.23 14.80
CA SER A 128 14.43 -6.98 14.28
C SER A 128 15.65 -6.82 15.22
N LYS A 129 16.70 -7.60 14.95
CA LYS A 129 17.97 -7.49 15.69
C LYS A 129 18.61 -6.11 15.53
N GLU A 130 18.41 -5.46 14.39
CA GLU A 130 18.88 -4.11 14.05
C GLU A 130 17.96 -3.01 14.63
N GLY A 131 16.92 -3.38 15.39
CA GLY A 131 15.99 -2.44 16.03
C GLY A 131 14.86 -1.93 15.14
N LYS A 132 14.79 -2.35 13.87
CA LYS A 132 13.69 -1.95 12.97
C LYS A 132 12.37 -2.58 13.44
N VAL A 133 11.31 -1.75 13.50
CA VAL A 133 9.97 -2.17 13.92
C VAL A 133 9.17 -2.65 12.70
N TYR A 134 8.51 -3.78 12.85
CA TYR A 134 7.63 -4.36 11.85
C TYR A 134 6.25 -4.68 12.47
N PRO A 135 5.15 -4.48 11.73
CA PRO A 135 3.86 -4.98 12.17
C PRO A 135 3.84 -6.52 12.10
N ALA A 136 3.31 -7.16 13.13
CA ALA A 136 3.14 -8.61 13.14
C ALA A 136 2.24 -9.06 11.98
N HIS A 137 2.52 -10.24 11.40
CA HIS A 137 1.85 -10.81 10.23
C HIS A 137 2.08 -10.11 8.89
N PHE A 138 2.85 -9.01 8.86
CA PHE A 138 3.20 -8.29 7.66
C PHE A 138 4.70 -8.27 7.44
N TRP A 139 5.09 -8.19 6.18
CA TRP A 139 6.47 -7.95 5.79
C TRP A 139 6.59 -6.59 5.11
N LEU A 140 7.56 -5.80 5.52
CA LEU A 140 7.87 -4.50 4.91
C LEU A 140 9.19 -4.60 4.15
N ASN A 141 9.16 -4.24 2.88
CA ASN A 141 10.32 -4.31 1.99
C ASN A 141 11.13 -3.01 2.06
N HIS A 142 12.46 -3.13 1.96
CA HIS A 142 13.41 -2.01 1.89
C HIS A 142 13.11 -0.86 2.88
N LYS A 143 12.75 0.32 2.34
CA LYS A 143 12.48 1.56 3.10
C LYS A 143 11.00 1.71 3.52
N ALA A 144 10.15 0.73 3.27
CA ALA A 144 8.79 0.75 3.82
C ALA A 144 8.85 0.82 5.36
N GLN A 145 7.99 1.62 5.97
CA GLN A 145 8.04 1.92 7.39
C GLN A 145 6.74 1.60 8.11
N TYR A 146 6.86 1.23 9.37
CA TYR A 146 5.77 1.21 10.32
C TYR A 146 5.68 2.60 10.98
N ILE A 147 4.50 3.22 10.97
CA ILE A 147 4.22 4.54 11.53
C ILE A 147 3.22 4.37 12.67
N PRO A 148 3.64 4.51 13.94
CA PRO A 148 2.81 4.18 15.12
C PRO A 148 1.48 4.94 15.20
N ASP A 149 1.50 6.24 14.89
CA ASP A 149 0.33 7.12 14.96
C ASP A 149 -0.07 7.65 13.57
N GLY A 150 0.37 6.96 12.52
CA GLY A 150 0.17 7.36 11.12
C GLY A 150 -1.13 6.88 10.50
N GLY A 151 -1.91 6.09 11.21
CA GLY A 151 -3.14 5.47 10.71
C GLY A 151 -4.37 6.36 10.85
N LYS A 152 -5.49 5.86 10.36
CA LYS A 152 -6.78 6.51 10.50
C LYS A 152 -7.16 6.56 11.97
N ASP A 153 -7.68 7.72 12.42
CA ASP A 153 -8.10 7.95 13.80
C ASP A 153 -6.99 7.73 14.84
N GLY A 154 -5.73 8.00 14.47
CA GLY A 154 -4.57 7.85 15.37
C GLY A 154 -4.14 6.40 15.59
N SER A 155 -4.59 5.47 14.78
CA SER A 155 -4.07 4.09 14.75
C SER A 155 -2.68 4.04 14.10
N ALA A 156 -2.10 2.85 14.01
CA ALA A 156 -0.86 2.67 13.27
C ALA A 156 -1.12 2.46 11.78
N ALA A 157 -0.12 2.76 10.95
CA ALA A 157 -0.15 2.52 9.51
C ALA A 157 1.19 1.97 9.01
N ILE A 158 1.21 1.55 7.76
CA ILE A 158 2.45 1.33 7.01
C ILE A 158 2.59 2.40 5.92
N LEU A 159 3.81 2.91 5.78
CA LEU A 159 4.18 3.86 4.74
C LEU A 159 4.90 3.12 3.62
N VAL A 160 4.36 3.18 2.42
CA VAL A 160 4.83 2.43 1.25
C VAL A 160 4.94 3.33 0.02
N ASN A 161 5.81 2.94 -0.92
CA ASN A 161 5.83 3.46 -2.27
C ASN A 161 6.05 2.33 -3.29
N HIS A 162 6.28 2.65 -4.56
CA HIS A 162 6.47 1.64 -5.60
C HIS A 162 7.59 0.64 -5.29
N ASP A 163 8.74 1.10 -4.81
CA ASP A 163 9.92 0.25 -4.56
C ASP A 163 9.96 -0.32 -3.14
N ASN A 164 9.13 0.22 -2.25
CA ASN A 164 9.12 -0.07 -0.82
C ASN A 164 7.71 -0.49 -0.39
N SER A 165 7.40 -1.75 -0.61
CA SER A 165 6.05 -2.31 -0.46
C SER A 165 5.82 -2.97 0.91
N GLY A 166 4.55 -3.03 1.29
CA GLY A 166 4.04 -3.87 2.36
C GLY A 166 3.45 -5.17 1.81
N HIS A 167 3.58 -6.26 2.54
CA HIS A 167 3.14 -7.59 2.10
C HIS A 167 2.29 -8.28 3.17
N TYR A 168 1.21 -8.90 2.73
CA TYR A 168 0.37 -9.78 3.52
C TYR A 168 0.12 -11.09 2.76
N THR A 169 -0.01 -12.20 3.48
CA THR A 169 -0.37 -13.49 2.88
C THR A 169 -1.69 -14.00 3.46
N LEU A 170 -2.72 -14.04 2.63
CA LEU A 170 -3.94 -14.78 2.92
C LEU A 170 -3.64 -16.27 2.77
N LYS A 171 -3.64 -16.99 3.89
CA LYS A 171 -3.36 -18.42 3.93
C LYS A 171 -4.61 -19.24 3.67
N ASN A 172 -4.44 -20.38 3.01
CA ASN A 172 -5.48 -21.38 2.80
C ASN A 172 -6.73 -20.84 2.08
N ALA A 173 -6.56 -19.94 1.12
CA ALA A 173 -7.67 -19.52 0.29
C ALA A 173 -8.23 -20.72 -0.49
N GLU A 174 -9.56 -20.82 -0.54
CA GLU A 174 -10.29 -21.93 -1.15
C GLU A 174 -10.59 -21.65 -2.62
N ALA A 175 -10.45 -22.67 -3.48
CA ALA A 175 -10.78 -22.57 -4.89
C ALA A 175 -12.25 -22.16 -5.08
N GLY A 176 -12.49 -21.21 -5.98
CA GLY A 176 -13.83 -20.71 -6.32
C GLY A 176 -14.46 -19.78 -5.28
N LYS A 177 -13.86 -19.60 -4.10
CA LYS A 177 -14.35 -18.71 -3.06
C LYS A 177 -13.89 -17.26 -3.32
N ALA A 178 -14.82 -16.32 -3.27
CA ALA A 178 -14.54 -14.90 -3.43
C ALA A 178 -14.04 -14.29 -2.10
N TYR A 179 -12.98 -13.47 -2.22
CA TYR A 179 -12.38 -12.73 -1.11
C TYR A 179 -12.36 -11.25 -1.48
N THR A 180 -13.16 -10.44 -0.80
CA THR A 180 -13.13 -8.98 -0.95
C THR A 180 -12.07 -8.39 -0.05
N ILE A 181 -11.02 -7.86 -0.65
CA ILE A 181 -9.87 -7.26 0.03
C ILE A 181 -10.07 -5.75 0.05
N GLN A 182 -9.92 -5.13 1.21
CA GLN A 182 -10.12 -3.70 1.41
C GLN A 182 -8.91 -3.10 2.14
N PHE A 183 -8.57 -1.87 1.76
CA PHE A 183 -7.55 -1.06 2.41
C PHE A 183 -8.10 0.34 2.67
N THR A 184 -7.68 0.94 3.78
CA THR A 184 -7.84 2.37 4.00
C THR A 184 -6.51 3.04 3.65
N VAL A 185 -6.52 4.01 2.72
CA VAL A 185 -5.31 4.58 2.13
C VAL A 185 -5.40 6.10 2.01
N LYS A 186 -4.26 6.79 2.08
CA LYS A 186 -4.13 8.21 1.74
C LYS A 186 -2.75 8.53 1.19
N ALA A 187 -2.63 9.65 0.48
CA ALA A 187 -1.33 10.17 0.07
C ALA A 187 -0.50 10.56 1.31
N ALA A 188 0.81 10.44 1.20
CA ALA A 188 1.74 10.80 2.24
C ALA A 188 3.01 11.44 1.65
N GLU A 189 3.72 12.16 2.48
CA GLU A 189 5.05 12.66 2.17
C GLU A 189 6.10 11.55 2.28
N ALA A 190 7.22 11.74 1.58
CA ALA A 190 8.38 10.87 1.76
C ALA A 190 8.87 10.91 3.22
N PRO A 191 9.34 9.78 3.76
CA PRO A 191 9.96 9.81 5.08
C PRO A 191 11.19 10.74 5.07
N MET A 192 11.34 11.52 6.10
CA MET A 192 12.60 12.24 6.34
C MET A 192 13.69 11.21 6.64
N ASP A 193 14.79 11.27 5.90
CA ASP A 193 15.98 10.41 6.11
C ASP A 193 16.66 10.69 7.45
#